data_5eb476892df4cbed6d3f24b57e55af55
#
_entry.id   5eb476892df4cbed6d3f24b57e55af55
#
_cell.length_a   1.000
_cell.length_b   1.000
_cell.length_c   1.000
_cell.angle_alpha   90.00
_cell.angle_beta   90.00
_cell.angle_gamma   90.00
#
_symmetry.space_group_name_H-M   'P 1'
#
loop_
_entity.id
_entity.type
_entity.pdbx_description
1 polymer ?
#
loop_
_entity_poly.entity_id
_entity_poly.type
_entity_poly.pdbx_seq_one_letter_code
_entity_poly.pdbx_strand_id
1 'polypeptide(L)'
;MNGYNEKSHHYDDEPEPGSFVRAFDAFPKAKPQYVTRTSGGGKWTVVMYVVSCVLLWSEAARWWRGEETHTFAVEKGVSHSMQINLDIVVKMQCKDLHVNVQDASGDLIRAGTRLREDGTHWGHWVDAKGIHKLGRDSHGRAVTGAGWHEEGFGEEHVHDIVSMGRKKARWAKTPRLWGAENNACRIFGSLDLNKVQGDFHITARGHGYTDAAMPAHLDHSAFNFSHVISELSFGPYYPSLVNPLDRTINIAESHFYKFQYFMSVVPTIYSVQRGAGSSASAEHTIFTNQYAVTEQSKEVGERMVPGLFFKYDIEPILLHVEERRAGLVAFAIKIINILSGVLVACNWGFTLSEWLREVVGRRRRSQVGEGVIGAKDGYDE
;
A
#
# COMPACT_ATOMS: atom_id res chain seq x y z
N MET A 1 -62.73 -43.56 -53.72
CA MET A 1 -62.43 -44.40 -52.55
C MET A 1 -60.95 -44.50 -52.42
N ASN A 2 -60.35 -43.57 -51.74
CA ASN A 2 -58.90 -43.58 -51.41
C ASN A 2 -58.77 -43.26 -49.95
N GLY A 3 -58.46 -44.30 -49.14
CA GLY A 3 -58.18 -44.18 -47.73
C GLY A 3 -56.75 -43.70 -47.50
N TYR A 4 -56.58 -42.60 -46.80
CA TYR A 4 -55.27 -42.17 -46.25
C TYR A 4 -55.09 -42.84 -44.90
N ASN A 5 -54.02 -43.64 -44.80
CA ASN A 5 -53.58 -44.30 -43.57
C ASN A 5 -52.67 -43.31 -42.83
N GLU A 6 -53.14 -42.77 -41.76
CA GLU A 6 -52.41 -41.93 -40.87
C GLU A 6 -51.66 -42.81 -39.82
N LYS A 7 -50.37 -42.98 -40.01
CA LYS A 7 -49.49 -43.62 -38.99
C LYS A 7 -49.19 -42.66 -37.90
N SER A 8 -49.81 -42.84 -36.73
CA SER A 8 -49.45 -42.22 -35.47
C SER A 8 -48.11 -42.78 -35.02
N HIS A 9 -47.05 -41.94 -35.05
CA HIS A 9 -45.84 -42.22 -34.37
C HIS A 9 -46.04 -41.87 -32.86
N HIS A 10 -46.13 -42.91 -32.06
CA HIS A 10 -46.01 -42.85 -30.61
C HIS A 10 -44.52 -42.64 -30.31
N TYR A 11 -44.18 -41.48 -29.79
CA TYR A 11 -42.85 -41.23 -29.19
C TYR A 11 -42.95 -41.65 -27.73
N ASP A 12 -42.27 -42.73 -27.38
CA ASP A 12 -42.01 -43.11 -25.99
C ASP A 12 -41.09 -42.06 -25.38
N ASP A 13 -41.62 -41.31 -24.38
CA ASP A 13 -40.88 -40.43 -23.52
C ASP A 13 -40.12 -41.26 -22.45
N GLU A 14 -38.88 -41.67 -22.77
CA GLU A 14 -37.96 -42.06 -21.72
C GLU A 14 -37.48 -40.80 -20.98
N PRO A 15 -37.47 -40.76 -19.61
CA PRO A 15 -36.97 -39.65 -18.88
C PRO A 15 -35.43 -39.68 -18.88
N GLU A 16 -34.81 -38.82 -19.71
CA GLU A 16 -33.35 -38.58 -19.67
C GLU A 16 -32.95 -37.97 -18.31
N PRO A 17 -31.82 -38.41 -17.70
CA PRO A 17 -31.27 -37.86 -16.49
C PRO A 17 -30.70 -36.46 -16.75
N GLY A 18 -31.46 -35.41 -16.47
CA GLY A 18 -31.09 -33.99 -16.69
C GLY A 18 -32.28 -33.03 -16.58
N SER A 19 -33.44 -33.52 -16.20
CA SER A 19 -34.72 -32.77 -16.25
C SER A 19 -34.79 -31.58 -15.29
N PHE A 20 -33.97 -31.51 -14.25
CA PHE A 20 -34.01 -30.43 -13.24
C PHE A 20 -33.60 -29.07 -13.83
N VAL A 21 -32.66 -29.02 -14.74
CA VAL A 21 -32.20 -27.79 -15.39
C VAL A 21 -33.21 -27.30 -16.46
N ARG A 22 -33.92 -28.20 -17.10
CA ARG A 22 -34.98 -27.85 -18.07
C ARG A 22 -36.25 -27.29 -17.44
N ALA A 23 -36.57 -27.68 -16.20
CA ALA A 23 -37.73 -27.15 -15.46
C ALA A 23 -37.50 -25.68 -15.01
N PHE A 24 -36.27 -25.20 -15.01
CA PHE A 24 -35.91 -23.82 -14.61
C PHE A 24 -35.78 -22.88 -15.83
N ASP A 25 -36.05 -23.33 -17.04
CA ASP A 25 -36.02 -22.51 -18.27
C ASP A 25 -37.25 -21.58 -18.31
N ALA A 26 -37.21 -20.50 -17.55
CA ALA A 26 -38.30 -19.52 -17.43
C ALA A 26 -38.49 -18.67 -18.71
N PHE A 27 -37.64 -18.86 -19.74
CA PHE A 27 -37.71 -18.08 -20.97
C PHE A 27 -38.10 -18.98 -22.15
N PRO A 28 -39.23 -18.72 -22.84
CA PRO A 28 -39.61 -19.48 -24.02
C PRO A 28 -38.55 -19.29 -25.10
N LYS A 29 -37.96 -20.40 -25.58
CA LYS A 29 -36.98 -20.35 -26.68
C LYS A 29 -37.69 -19.87 -27.96
N ALA A 30 -37.15 -18.79 -28.53
CA ALA A 30 -37.63 -18.31 -29.84
C ALA A 30 -37.52 -19.44 -30.88
N LYS A 31 -38.58 -19.65 -31.65
CA LYS A 31 -38.59 -20.68 -32.71
C LYS A 31 -37.44 -20.40 -33.70
N PRO A 32 -36.72 -21.41 -34.20
CA PRO A 32 -35.58 -21.23 -35.14
C PRO A 32 -35.89 -20.35 -36.36
N GLN A 33 -37.14 -20.23 -36.73
CA GLN A 33 -37.62 -19.40 -37.84
C GLN A 33 -37.46 -17.90 -37.62
N TYR A 34 -37.35 -17.45 -36.37
CA TYR A 34 -37.18 -16.03 -36.03
C TYR A 34 -35.73 -15.62 -35.74
N VAL A 35 -34.78 -16.55 -35.83
CA VAL A 35 -33.37 -16.30 -35.59
C VAL A 35 -32.61 -16.15 -36.89
N THR A 36 -32.32 -14.93 -37.31
CA THR A 36 -31.45 -14.67 -38.46
C THR A 36 -30.00 -14.61 -38.01
N ARG A 37 -29.16 -15.52 -38.52
CA ARG A 37 -27.72 -15.50 -38.24
C ARG A 37 -27.03 -14.53 -39.20
N THR A 38 -26.53 -13.43 -38.69
CA THR A 38 -25.76 -12.42 -39.44
C THR A 38 -24.30 -12.48 -39.04
N SER A 39 -23.38 -12.24 -39.99
CA SER A 39 -21.93 -12.15 -39.67
C SER A 39 -21.62 -10.99 -38.72
N GLY A 40 -22.42 -9.93 -38.73
CA GLY A 40 -22.36 -8.81 -37.79
C GLY A 40 -22.69 -9.24 -36.37
N GLY A 41 -23.77 -10.02 -36.18
CA GLY A 41 -24.17 -10.55 -34.86
C GLY A 41 -23.09 -11.43 -34.23
N GLY A 42 -22.41 -12.26 -35.01
CA GLY A 42 -21.32 -13.10 -34.52
C GLY A 42 -20.15 -12.28 -33.97
N LYS A 43 -19.76 -11.18 -34.63
CA LYS A 43 -18.69 -10.28 -34.15
C LYS A 43 -19.07 -9.59 -32.82
N TRP A 44 -20.30 -9.14 -32.69
CA TRP A 44 -20.81 -8.53 -31.48
C TRP A 44 -20.87 -9.53 -30.30
N THR A 45 -21.21 -10.78 -30.57
CA THR A 45 -21.17 -11.86 -29.58
C THR A 45 -19.74 -12.07 -29.05
N VAL A 46 -18.73 -12.10 -29.93
CA VAL A 46 -17.32 -12.21 -29.51
C VAL A 46 -16.91 -11.02 -28.67
N VAL A 47 -17.26 -9.79 -29.10
CA VAL A 47 -16.98 -8.57 -28.32
C VAL A 47 -17.62 -8.67 -26.93
N MET A 48 -18.86 -9.08 -26.82
CA MET A 48 -19.57 -9.30 -25.57
C MET A 48 -18.82 -10.27 -24.65
N TYR A 49 -18.39 -11.42 -25.15
CA TYR A 49 -17.64 -12.39 -24.35
C TYR A 49 -16.30 -11.82 -23.87
N VAL A 50 -15.54 -11.16 -24.73
CA VAL A 50 -14.24 -10.58 -24.37
C VAL A 50 -14.43 -9.50 -23.28
N VAL A 51 -15.37 -8.58 -23.48
CA VAL A 51 -15.65 -7.52 -22.49
C VAL A 51 -16.12 -8.12 -21.16
N SER A 52 -17.03 -9.12 -21.22
CA SER A 52 -17.47 -9.81 -20.00
C SER A 52 -16.31 -10.47 -19.25
N CYS A 53 -15.44 -11.20 -19.97
CA CYS A 53 -14.29 -11.86 -19.35
C CYS A 53 -13.33 -10.83 -18.69
N VAL A 54 -13.04 -9.73 -19.36
CA VAL A 54 -12.15 -8.68 -18.83
C VAL A 54 -12.76 -8.05 -17.57
N LEU A 55 -14.04 -7.69 -17.60
CA LEU A 55 -14.72 -7.09 -16.46
C LEU A 55 -14.86 -8.05 -15.27
N LEU A 56 -15.19 -9.32 -15.55
CA LEU A 56 -15.28 -10.34 -14.51
C LEU A 56 -13.91 -10.63 -13.88
N TRP A 57 -12.86 -10.68 -14.69
CA TRP A 57 -11.50 -10.83 -14.21
C TRP A 57 -11.08 -9.64 -13.34
N SER A 58 -11.36 -8.42 -13.78
CA SER A 58 -11.03 -7.22 -13.02
C SER A 58 -11.74 -7.15 -11.67
N GLU A 59 -13.03 -7.54 -11.64
CA GLU A 59 -13.81 -7.59 -10.39
C GLU A 59 -13.37 -8.71 -9.46
N ALA A 60 -13.03 -9.89 -10.02
CA ALA A 60 -12.48 -11.00 -9.24
C ALA A 60 -11.11 -10.64 -8.63
N ALA A 61 -10.25 -9.99 -9.41
CA ALA A 61 -8.95 -9.51 -8.92
C ALA A 61 -9.10 -8.43 -7.83
N ARG A 62 -10.08 -7.52 -7.95
CA ARG A 62 -10.41 -6.52 -6.93
C ARG A 62 -10.95 -7.17 -5.66
N TRP A 63 -11.86 -8.12 -5.82
CA TRP A 63 -12.41 -8.86 -4.68
C TRP A 63 -11.33 -9.66 -3.94
N TRP A 64 -10.38 -10.24 -4.67
CA TRP A 64 -9.26 -10.98 -4.08
C TRP A 64 -8.32 -10.09 -3.28
N ARG A 65 -7.95 -8.92 -3.83
CA ARG A 65 -7.07 -7.94 -3.16
C ARG A 65 -7.73 -7.27 -1.94
N GLY A 66 -9.05 -7.13 -1.92
CA GLY A 66 -9.75 -6.32 -0.93
C GLY A 66 -9.80 -4.84 -1.32
N GLU A 67 -10.58 -4.08 -0.57
CA GLU A 67 -10.69 -2.62 -0.71
C GLU A 67 -10.23 -1.98 0.59
N GLU A 68 -9.22 -1.10 0.49
CA GLU A 68 -8.70 -0.35 1.63
C GLU A 68 -9.43 0.98 1.74
N THR A 69 -9.89 1.30 2.94
CA THR A 69 -10.60 2.54 3.25
C THR A 69 -9.84 3.28 4.33
N HIS A 70 -9.46 4.52 4.03
CA HIS A 70 -8.80 5.42 4.97
C HIS A 70 -9.82 6.39 5.56
N THR A 71 -9.99 6.39 6.88
CA THR A 71 -10.86 7.33 7.58
C THR A 71 -10.07 8.09 8.62
N PHE A 72 -10.35 9.40 8.71
CA PHE A 72 -9.72 10.28 9.67
C PHE A 72 -10.72 10.64 10.77
N ALA A 73 -10.27 10.61 12.01
CA ALA A 73 -11.04 10.99 13.17
C ALA A 73 -10.15 11.80 14.13
N VAL A 74 -10.75 12.50 15.07
CA VAL A 74 -10.01 13.08 16.19
C VAL A 74 -9.80 11.99 17.24
N GLU A 75 -8.60 11.84 17.75
CA GLU A 75 -8.31 10.91 18.84
C GLU A 75 -9.10 11.31 20.10
N LYS A 76 -10.05 10.48 20.51
CA LYS A 76 -10.90 10.74 21.69
C LYS A 76 -10.32 10.14 22.98
N GLY A 77 -9.39 9.20 22.83
CA GLY A 77 -8.76 8.52 23.96
C GLY A 77 -7.62 9.34 24.53
N VAL A 78 -7.52 9.39 25.86
CA VAL A 78 -6.36 9.95 26.55
C VAL A 78 -5.38 8.81 26.82
N SER A 79 -4.27 8.79 26.07
CA SER A 79 -3.13 7.91 26.35
C SER A 79 -2.01 8.74 26.93
N HIS A 80 -1.52 8.34 28.09
CA HIS A 80 -0.45 9.06 28.78
C HIS A 80 0.95 8.59 28.38
N SER A 81 1.06 7.39 27.81
CA SER A 81 2.33 6.78 27.43
C SER A 81 2.38 6.42 25.96
N MET A 82 3.56 6.52 25.37
CA MET A 82 3.90 6.12 24.02
C MET A 82 5.24 5.40 24.04
N GLN A 83 5.32 4.26 23.38
CA GLN A 83 6.57 3.54 23.23
C GLN A 83 7.31 4.06 21.99
N ILE A 84 8.61 4.29 22.10
CA ILE A 84 9.52 4.48 20.96
C ILE A 84 10.39 3.23 20.83
N ASN A 85 10.49 2.70 19.63
CA ASN A 85 11.38 1.60 19.30
C ASN A 85 12.48 2.13 18.38
N LEU A 86 13.71 1.80 18.69
CA LEU A 86 14.83 2.29 17.88
C LEU A 86 15.93 1.25 17.79
N ASP A 87 16.62 1.28 16.65
CA ASP A 87 17.86 0.55 16.37
C ASP A 87 18.73 1.43 15.49
N ILE A 88 19.66 2.12 16.14
CA ILE A 88 20.52 3.13 15.52
C ILE A 88 21.97 2.74 15.77
N VAL A 89 22.78 2.80 14.72
CA VAL A 89 24.23 2.58 14.80
C VAL A 89 24.95 3.90 14.52
N VAL A 90 25.73 4.36 15.46
CA VAL A 90 26.53 5.60 15.35
C VAL A 90 28.01 5.25 15.22
N LYS A 91 28.74 5.94 14.35
CA LYS A 91 30.17 5.72 14.12
C LYS A 91 31.05 6.36 15.21
N MET A 92 30.73 6.04 16.47
CA MET A 92 31.49 6.42 17.68
C MET A 92 31.44 5.25 18.67
N GLN A 93 32.37 5.24 19.63
CA GLN A 93 32.35 4.21 20.68
C GLN A 93 31.21 4.48 21.68
N CYS A 94 30.57 3.41 22.20
CA CYS A 94 29.44 3.55 23.10
C CYS A 94 29.75 4.37 24.36
N LYS A 95 30.99 4.26 24.89
CA LYS A 95 31.42 5.01 26.04
C LYS A 95 31.45 6.54 25.85
N ASP A 96 31.54 6.97 24.57
CA ASP A 96 31.68 8.38 24.17
C ASP A 96 30.31 9.00 23.80
N LEU A 97 29.26 8.22 23.81
CA LEU A 97 27.90 8.68 23.49
C LEU A 97 27.05 8.88 24.73
N HIS A 98 26.15 9.83 24.63
CA HIS A 98 25.11 10.11 25.61
C HIS A 98 23.75 10.15 24.95
N VAL A 99 22.80 9.38 25.50
CA VAL A 99 21.47 9.20 24.95
C VAL A 99 20.43 9.70 25.93
N ASN A 100 19.65 10.70 25.52
CA ASN A 100 18.62 11.30 26.35
C ASN A 100 17.32 11.51 25.57
N VAL A 101 16.24 11.60 26.33
CA VAL A 101 14.95 12.10 25.87
C VAL A 101 14.51 13.23 26.78
N GLN A 102 14.08 14.32 26.19
CA GLN A 102 13.45 15.43 26.88
C GLN A 102 12.08 15.68 26.27
N ASP A 103 11.06 15.71 27.07
CA ASP A 103 9.70 15.99 26.62
C ASP A 103 9.23 17.40 26.95
N ALA A 104 8.08 17.80 26.42
CA ALA A 104 7.49 19.11 26.67
C ALA A 104 7.02 19.31 28.13
N SER A 105 6.88 18.22 28.90
CA SER A 105 6.57 18.31 30.33
C SER A 105 7.82 18.70 31.20
N GLY A 106 8.99 18.73 30.57
CA GLY A 106 10.26 19.02 31.24
C GLY A 106 10.91 17.77 31.85
N ASP A 107 10.31 16.59 31.65
CA ASP A 107 10.88 15.34 32.12
C ASP A 107 12.11 14.98 31.28
N LEU A 108 13.22 14.75 31.92
CA LEU A 108 14.45 14.24 31.33
C LEU A 108 14.58 12.74 31.63
N ILE A 109 14.38 11.92 30.59
CA ILE A 109 14.52 10.49 30.73
C ILE A 109 15.89 10.07 30.21
N ARG A 110 16.71 9.49 31.10
CA ARG A 110 18.01 8.90 30.74
C ARG A 110 17.78 7.63 29.93
N ALA A 111 17.67 7.78 28.63
CA ALA A 111 17.37 6.69 27.72
C ALA A 111 18.49 5.63 27.67
N GLY A 112 19.75 6.05 27.80
CA GLY A 112 20.90 5.13 27.81
C GLY A 112 20.89 4.08 28.92
N THR A 113 20.11 4.26 29.99
CA THR A 113 19.95 3.23 31.04
C THR A 113 18.91 2.18 30.72
N ARG A 114 17.99 2.46 29.80
CA ARG A 114 16.88 1.57 29.41
C ARG A 114 17.10 0.90 28.06
N LEU A 115 17.85 1.56 27.19
CA LEU A 115 18.26 1.01 25.89
C LEU A 115 19.51 0.14 26.06
N ARG A 116 19.73 -0.73 25.09
CA ARG A 116 20.94 -1.54 25.01
C ARG A 116 21.94 -0.85 24.11
N GLU A 117 23.18 -0.84 24.57
CA GLU A 117 24.32 -0.29 23.84
C GLU A 117 25.31 -1.41 23.58
N ASP A 118 25.49 -1.81 22.34
CA ASP A 118 26.43 -2.86 21.93
C ASP A 118 27.51 -2.26 21.01
N GLY A 119 28.78 -2.49 21.36
CA GLY A 119 29.88 -2.14 20.47
C GLY A 119 29.87 -3.02 19.21
N THR A 120 30.04 -2.40 18.04
CA THR A 120 29.99 -3.05 16.75
C THR A 120 31.00 -2.43 15.77
N HIS A 121 31.13 -3.01 14.57
CA HIS A 121 31.95 -2.49 13.51
C HIS A 121 31.11 -1.78 12.45
N TRP A 122 31.45 -0.53 12.11
CA TRP A 122 30.72 0.34 11.19
C TRP A 122 30.49 -0.27 9.80
N GLY A 123 31.52 -0.86 9.19
CA GLY A 123 31.44 -1.40 7.83
C GLY A 123 30.34 -2.45 7.66
N HIS A 124 30.05 -3.23 8.69
CA HIS A 124 28.99 -4.24 8.63
C HIS A 124 27.60 -3.63 8.38
N TRP A 125 27.35 -2.43 8.90
CA TRP A 125 26.04 -1.79 8.79
C TRP A 125 25.88 -1.00 7.50
N VAL A 126 26.97 -0.40 7.00
CA VAL A 126 26.96 0.34 5.73
C VAL A 126 26.74 -0.57 4.53
N ASP A 127 27.37 -1.76 4.57
CA ASP A 127 27.28 -2.75 3.49
C ASP A 127 26.02 -3.63 3.55
N ALA A 128 25.12 -3.36 4.51
CA ALA A 128 23.89 -4.11 4.65
C ALA A 128 22.94 -3.85 3.48
N LYS A 129 22.25 -4.91 3.03
CA LYS A 129 21.32 -4.82 1.92
C LYS A 129 20.13 -3.90 2.24
N GLY A 130 19.75 -3.06 1.29
CA GLY A 130 18.59 -2.18 1.40
C GLY A 130 18.85 -0.88 2.15
N ILE A 131 20.10 -0.55 2.49
CA ILE A 131 20.46 0.75 3.05
C ILE A 131 20.35 1.82 1.97
N HIS A 132 19.67 2.92 2.29
CA HIS A 132 19.44 4.03 1.37
C HIS A 132 19.55 5.38 2.10
N LYS A 133 19.61 6.48 1.35
CA LYS A 133 19.52 7.84 1.92
C LYS A 133 18.06 8.25 1.99
N LEU A 134 17.69 9.01 3.01
CA LEU A 134 16.33 9.56 3.14
C LEU A 134 15.93 10.34 1.88
N GLY A 135 14.70 10.13 1.40
CA GLY A 135 14.19 10.70 0.15
C GLY A 135 14.74 10.05 -1.13
N ARG A 136 15.44 8.93 -1.01
CA ARG A 136 15.88 8.10 -2.14
C ARG A 136 15.43 6.66 -1.94
N ASP A 137 15.10 5.97 -3.03
CA ASP A 137 14.80 4.55 -3.02
C ASP A 137 16.08 3.70 -2.87
N SER A 138 15.93 2.39 -2.73
CA SER A 138 17.05 1.43 -2.68
C SER A 138 17.95 1.46 -3.94
N HIS A 139 17.50 2.06 -5.02
CA HIS A 139 18.23 2.25 -6.28
C HIS A 139 18.85 3.66 -6.40
N GLY A 140 18.73 4.51 -5.35
CA GLY A 140 19.29 5.85 -5.30
C GLY A 140 18.49 6.92 -6.05
N ARG A 141 17.28 6.60 -6.56
CA ARG A 141 16.41 7.56 -7.25
C ARG A 141 15.70 8.45 -6.23
N ALA A 142 15.54 9.74 -6.53
CA ALA A 142 14.80 10.64 -5.65
C ALA A 142 13.31 10.26 -5.63
N VAL A 143 12.78 10.03 -4.45
CA VAL A 143 11.34 9.78 -4.20
C VAL A 143 10.71 11.12 -3.87
N THR A 144 9.99 11.72 -4.83
CA THR A 144 9.35 13.02 -4.66
C THR A 144 7.83 12.90 -4.81
N GLY A 145 7.09 13.31 -3.80
CA GLY A 145 5.64 13.52 -3.84
C GLY A 145 4.81 12.28 -4.23
N ALA A 146 4.24 12.26 -5.43
CA ALA A 146 3.33 11.21 -5.88
C ALA A 146 3.99 9.84 -6.18
N GLY A 147 5.32 9.72 -6.08
CA GLY A 147 6.07 8.48 -6.34
C GLY A 147 6.21 7.53 -5.15
N TRP A 148 5.51 7.78 -4.05
CA TRP A 148 5.55 6.95 -2.83
C TRP A 148 4.94 5.55 -3.02
N HIS A 149 4.26 5.31 -4.15
CA HIS A 149 3.63 4.03 -4.49
C HIS A 149 4.56 3.07 -5.26
N GLU A 150 5.85 3.38 -5.37
CA GLU A 150 6.79 2.44 -5.99
C GLU A 150 7.16 1.30 -5.04
N GLU A 151 7.14 0.09 -5.57
CA GLU A 151 7.52 -1.17 -4.92
C GLU A 151 8.80 -1.00 -4.08
N GLY A 152 8.68 -1.12 -2.77
CA GLY A 152 9.81 -1.05 -1.83
C GLY A 152 9.65 -0.09 -0.66
N PHE A 153 8.70 0.83 -0.69
CA PHE A 153 8.30 1.62 0.48
C PHE A 153 6.94 1.13 1.01
N GLY A 154 6.93 -0.11 1.52
CA GLY A 154 6.02 -0.56 2.54
C GLY A 154 4.52 -0.37 2.34
N GLU A 155 3.98 -0.50 1.13
CA GLU A 155 2.56 -0.83 0.98
C GLU A 155 2.35 -2.32 1.29
N GLU A 156 2.57 -2.69 2.52
CA GLU A 156 2.10 -3.98 3.00
C GLU A 156 0.58 -3.91 3.13
N HIS A 157 -0.11 -4.88 2.56
CA HIS A 157 -1.56 -4.98 2.74
C HIS A 157 -1.91 -5.07 4.22
N VAL A 158 -3.00 -4.40 4.62
CA VAL A 158 -3.43 -4.33 6.02
C VAL A 158 -3.51 -5.71 6.68
N HIS A 159 -3.95 -6.73 5.94
CA HIS A 159 -4.02 -8.10 6.46
C HIS A 159 -2.64 -8.71 6.76
N ASP A 160 -1.58 -8.33 6.04
CA ASP A 160 -0.20 -8.77 6.31
C ASP A 160 0.33 -8.11 7.57
N ILE A 161 0.14 -6.79 7.72
CA ILE A 161 0.50 -6.03 8.93
C ILE A 161 -0.19 -6.66 10.15
N VAL A 162 -1.50 -6.90 10.07
CA VAL A 162 -2.28 -7.49 11.18
C VAL A 162 -1.84 -8.91 11.49
N SER A 163 -1.51 -9.73 10.48
CA SER A 163 -1.04 -11.11 10.68
C SER A 163 0.34 -11.19 11.31
N MET A 164 1.25 -10.29 10.93
CA MET A 164 2.62 -10.22 11.42
C MET A 164 2.69 -9.57 12.80
N GLY A 165 1.85 -8.58 13.09
CA GLY A 165 1.77 -7.92 14.39
C GLY A 165 1.44 -8.83 15.57
N ARG A 166 0.94 -10.04 15.30
CA ARG A 166 0.70 -11.08 16.33
C ARG A 166 1.97 -11.85 16.73
N LYS A 167 3.02 -11.78 15.93
CA LYS A 167 4.28 -12.48 16.24
C LYS A 167 5.06 -11.68 17.27
N LYS A 168 5.58 -12.37 18.30
CA LYS A 168 6.45 -11.71 19.28
C LYS A 168 7.70 -11.18 18.59
N ALA A 169 7.80 -9.87 18.55
CA ALA A 169 8.99 -9.18 18.06
C ALA A 169 10.19 -9.42 18.98
N ARG A 170 11.36 -9.60 18.41
CA ARG A 170 12.64 -9.71 19.11
C ARG A 170 13.70 -8.92 18.38
N TRP A 171 14.47 -8.16 19.12
CA TRP A 171 15.62 -7.47 18.58
C TRP A 171 16.65 -8.47 18.05
N ALA A 172 17.16 -8.22 16.85
CA ALA A 172 18.23 -9.02 16.28
C ALA A 172 19.51 -8.91 17.14
N LYS A 173 20.27 -10.00 17.21
CA LYS A 173 21.57 -9.96 17.91
C LYS A 173 22.55 -9.10 17.15
N THR A 174 23.36 -8.33 17.89
CA THR A 174 24.43 -7.53 17.30
C THR A 174 25.50 -8.45 16.70
N PRO A 175 25.83 -8.27 15.41
CA PRO A 175 26.89 -9.07 14.77
C PRO A 175 28.23 -8.80 15.43
N ARG A 176 28.96 -9.87 15.77
CA ARG A 176 30.32 -9.78 16.30
C ARG A 176 31.29 -10.24 15.21
N LEU A 177 32.17 -9.36 14.79
CA LEU A 177 33.23 -9.66 13.85
C LEU A 177 34.49 -10.03 14.64
N TRP A 178 35.00 -11.24 14.41
CA TRP A 178 36.24 -11.70 15.04
C TRP A 178 37.43 -10.88 14.49
N GLY A 179 38.22 -10.30 15.41
CA GLY A 179 39.43 -9.57 15.05
C GLY A 179 39.24 -8.12 14.57
N ALA A 180 38.00 -7.62 14.50
CA ALA A 180 37.74 -6.22 14.18
C ALA A 180 37.54 -5.40 15.48
N GLU A 181 38.16 -4.22 15.55
CA GLU A 181 37.92 -3.28 16.62
C GLU A 181 36.50 -2.69 16.52
N ASN A 182 35.84 -2.53 17.66
CA ASN A 182 34.55 -1.85 17.73
C ASN A 182 34.75 -0.36 17.54
N ASN A 183 34.38 0.14 16.36
CA ASN A 183 34.47 1.56 15.99
C ASN A 183 33.11 2.24 15.85
N ALA A 184 32.04 1.54 16.23
CA ALA A 184 30.67 2.03 16.20
C ALA A 184 29.89 1.51 17.41
N CYS A 185 28.81 2.19 17.76
CA CYS A 185 27.89 1.83 18.81
C CYS A 185 26.50 1.60 18.24
N ARG A 186 25.92 0.41 18.48
CA ARG A 186 24.52 0.13 18.22
C ARG A 186 23.70 0.40 19.47
N ILE A 187 22.75 1.28 19.35
CA ILE A 187 21.80 1.67 20.41
C ILE A 187 20.44 1.15 19.97
N PHE A 188 19.87 0.20 20.74
CA PHE A 188 18.61 -0.44 20.32
C PHE A 188 17.75 -0.82 21.50
N GLY A 189 16.46 -0.92 21.27
CA GLY A 189 15.47 -1.31 22.26
C GLY A 189 14.17 -0.53 22.15
N SER A 190 13.33 -0.73 23.15
CA SER A 190 12.05 -0.02 23.30
C SER A 190 12.07 0.81 24.57
N LEU A 191 11.55 2.04 24.47
CA LEU A 191 11.51 2.99 25.56
C LEU A 191 10.10 3.56 25.71
N ASP A 192 9.53 3.46 26.90
CA ASP A 192 8.24 4.07 27.22
C ASP A 192 8.43 5.52 27.61
N LEU A 193 7.73 6.41 26.93
CA LEU A 193 7.78 7.86 27.09
C LEU A 193 6.38 8.41 27.36
N ASN A 194 6.32 9.67 27.78
CA ASN A 194 5.07 10.42 27.80
C ASN A 194 4.58 10.69 26.38
N LYS A 195 3.28 10.55 26.13
CA LYS A 195 2.67 10.86 24.83
C LYS A 195 2.46 12.35 24.65
N VAL A 196 3.56 13.08 24.53
CA VAL A 196 3.62 14.52 24.30
C VAL A 196 4.77 14.81 23.34
N GLN A 197 4.83 16.02 22.82
CA GLN A 197 5.97 16.49 22.03
C GLN A 197 7.28 16.27 22.77
N GLY A 198 8.32 15.81 22.07
CA GLY A 198 9.61 15.58 22.69
C GLY A 198 10.78 15.61 21.72
N ASP A 199 11.97 15.50 22.31
CA ASP A 199 13.26 15.47 21.61
C ASP A 199 14.08 14.30 22.17
N PHE A 200 14.27 13.27 21.32
CA PHE A 200 15.22 12.20 21.56
C PHE A 200 16.54 12.58 20.91
N HIS A 201 17.63 12.54 21.65
CA HIS A 201 18.91 12.94 21.08
C HIS A 201 20.09 12.09 21.55
N ILE A 202 21.06 11.97 20.66
CA ILE A 202 22.34 11.28 20.86
C ILE A 202 23.45 12.32 20.65
N THR A 203 24.22 12.59 21.72
CA THR A 203 25.30 13.59 21.71
C THR A 203 26.60 12.97 22.18
N ALA A 204 27.71 13.68 22.01
CA ALA A 204 28.96 13.27 22.58
C ALA A 204 28.96 13.55 24.12
N ARG A 205 29.45 12.59 24.87
CA ARG A 205 29.56 12.70 26.33
C ARG A 205 30.43 13.89 26.71
N GLY A 206 30.00 14.69 27.70
CA GLY A 206 30.64 15.92 28.07
C GLY A 206 30.32 17.15 27.21
N HIS A 207 29.52 16.99 26.13
CA HIS A 207 29.06 18.09 25.29
C HIS A 207 27.52 18.17 25.35
N GLY A 208 27.00 19.31 25.77
CA GLY A 208 25.56 19.57 25.91
C GLY A 208 24.97 19.24 27.28
N TYR A 209 25.53 18.28 28.00
CA TYR A 209 25.12 17.90 29.35
C TYR A 209 26.36 17.77 30.24
N THR A 210 26.36 18.41 31.39
CA THR A 210 27.39 18.22 32.39
C THR A 210 27.17 16.92 33.13
N ASP A 211 27.97 15.89 32.81
CA ASP A 211 28.00 14.67 33.59
C ASP A 211 29.07 14.79 34.67
N ALA A 212 28.61 14.93 35.93
CA ALA A 212 29.50 15.07 37.08
C ALA A 212 30.46 13.87 37.30
N ALA A 213 30.17 12.74 36.63
CA ALA A 213 30.95 11.51 36.71
C ALA A 213 32.13 11.44 35.73
N MET A 214 32.26 12.37 34.78
CA MET A 214 33.35 12.39 33.81
C MET A 214 34.01 13.77 33.68
N PRO A 215 35.15 13.98 34.34
CA PRO A 215 35.91 15.24 34.23
C PRO A 215 36.72 15.37 32.94
N ALA A 216 36.83 14.32 32.12
CA ALA A 216 37.62 14.35 30.89
C ALA A 216 36.75 14.78 29.71
N HIS A 217 37.08 15.92 29.12
CA HIS A 217 36.54 16.42 27.88
C HIS A 217 36.97 15.47 26.75
N LEU A 218 36.00 14.92 26.00
CA LEU A 218 36.31 14.08 24.84
C LEU A 218 37.00 14.93 23.76
N ASP A 219 38.07 14.41 23.16
CA ASP A 219 38.73 15.07 22.03
C ASP A 219 37.75 15.24 20.86
N HIS A 220 37.64 16.47 20.36
CA HIS A 220 36.75 16.83 19.26
C HIS A 220 37.07 16.05 17.97
N SER A 221 38.31 15.61 17.79
CA SER A 221 38.70 14.80 16.66
C SER A 221 38.06 13.41 16.65
N ALA A 222 37.55 12.95 17.79
CA ALA A 222 36.85 11.67 17.92
C ALA A 222 35.36 11.74 17.53
N PHE A 223 34.82 12.93 17.29
CA PHE A 223 33.41 13.08 16.91
C PHE A 223 33.15 12.60 15.50
N ASN A 224 32.25 11.67 15.37
CA ASN A 224 31.72 11.23 14.08
C ASN A 224 30.27 10.74 14.23
N PHE A 225 29.34 11.62 13.94
CA PHE A 225 27.90 11.34 14.02
C PHE A 225 27.31 10.72 12.75
N SER A 226 28.15 10.12 11.90
CA SER A 226 27.66 9.24 10.82
C SER A 226 26.85 8.10 11.45
N HIS A 227 25.68 7.81 10.92
CA HIS A 227 24.78 6.84 11.52
C HIS A 227 23.96 6.07 10.48
N VAL A 228 23.53 4.88 10.89
CA VAL A 228 22.55 4.05 10.18
C VAL A 228 21.36 3.86 11.13
N ILE A 229 20.18 4.17 10.66
CA ILE A 229 18.93 3.91 11.35
C ILE A 229 18.35 2.63 10.77
N SER A 230 18.41 1.53 11.52
CA SER A 230 17.84 0.25 11.09
C SER A 230 16.35 0.15 11.34
N GLU A 231 15.89 0.81 12.42
CA GLU A 231 14.50 0.84 12.85
C GLU A 231 14.24 2.11 13.66
N LEU A 232 13.16 2.82 13.35
CA LEU A 232 12.61 3.85 14.22
C LEU A 232 11.08 3.84 14.09
N SER A 233 10.39 3.43 15.15
CA SER A 233 8.93 3.37 15.17
C SER A 233 8.33 3.82 16.48
N PHE A 234 7.05 4.19 16.45
CA PHE A 234 6.28 4.65 17.59
C PHE A 234 5.11 3.71 17.88
N GLY A 235 4.88 3.37 19.13
CA GLY A 235 3.88 2.42 19.56
C GLY A 235 4.45 1.03 19.81
N PRO A 236 3.62 -0.02 19.88
CA PRO A 236 4.10 -1.38 20.02
C PRO A 236 5.05 -1.77 18.88
N TYR A 237 6.09 -2.53 19.21
CA TYR A 237 7.11 -2.91 18.23
C TYR A 237 6.59 -3.95 17.23
N TYR A 238 6.47 -3.55 15.97
CA TYR A 238 6.07 -4.39 14.83
C TYR A 238 7.17 -4.36 13.77
N PRO A 239 8.10 -5.34 13.75
CA PRO A 239 9.27 -5.32 12.85
C PRO A 239 8.94 -5.48 11.37
N SER A 240 7.70 -5.73 11.03
CA SER A 240 7.21 -5.83 9.65
C SER A 240 6.63 -4.52 9.12
N LEU A 241 6.39 -3.55 10.01
CA LEU A 241 5.90 -2.24 9.60
C LEU A 241 7.09 -1.41 9.12
N VAL A 242 7.07 -1.00 7.86
CA VAL A 242 8.13 -0.18 7.28
C VAL A 242 7.88 1.28 7.61
N ASN A 243 8.89 1.95 8.16
CA ASN A 243 8.82 3.35 8.54
C ASN A 243 9.76 4.19 7.66
N PRO A 244 9.52 5.50 7.53
CA PRO A 244 10.30 6.36 6.64
C PRO A 244 11.80 6.43 6.93
N LEU A 245 12.23 6.25 8.18
CA LEU A 245 13.64 6.27 8.59
C LEU A 245 14.30 4.89 8.60
N ASP A 246 13.54 3.82 8.38
CA ASP A 246 14.09 2.47 8.43
C ASP A 246 15.11 2.26 7.31
N ARG A 247 16.25 1.66 7.67
CA ARG A 247 17.40 1.39 6.77
C ARG A 247 17.99 2.65 6.13
N THR A 248 17.91 3.80 6.77
CA THR A 248 18.53 5.03 6.27
C THR A 248 19.95 5.20 6.78
N ILE A 249 20.81 5.78 5.94
CA ILE A 249 22.19 6.13 6.28
C ILE A 249 22.46 7.61 6.03
N ASN A 250 23.13 8.24 6.98
CA ASN A 250 23.66 9.59 6.86
C ASN A 250 25.11 9.64 7.32
N ILE A 251 25.96 10.33 6.56
CA ILE A 251 27.40 10.44 6.79
C ILE A 251 27.72 11.89 7.14
N ALA A 252 28.38 12.10 8.27
CA ALA A 252 28.87 13.40 8.70
C ALA A 252 30.09 13.80 7.88
N GLU A 253 30.08 15.02 7.36
CA GLU A 253 31.18 15.59 6.54
C GLU A 253 32.29 16.19 7.40
N SER A 254 31.97 16.57 8.67
CA SER A 254 32.91 17.15 9.62
C SER A 254 32.65 16.61 11.03
N HIS A 255 33.58 16.91 11.97
CA HIS A 255 33.46 16.49 13.36
C HIS A 255 32.30 17.20 14.09
N PHE A 256 32.05 18.46 13.78
CA PHE A 256 30.96 19.24 14.34
C PHE A 256 29.76 19.25 13.40
N TYR A 257 29.09 18.11 13.30
CA TYR A 257 27.95 17.96 12.44
C TYR A 257 26.68 17.67 13.26
N LYS A 258 25.58 18.31 12.90
CA LYS A 258 24.28 18.17 13.55
C LYS A 258 23.25 17.66 12.58
N PHE A 259 22.66 16.51 12.86
CA PHE A 259 21.52 15.97 12.16
C PHE A 259 20.24 16.23 12.98
N GLN A 260 19.21 16.74 12.35
CA GLN A 260 17.91 17.01 12.96
C GLN A 260 16.81 16.35 12.11
N TYR A 261 16.03 15.49 12.75
CA TYR A 261 14.87 14.85 12.19
C TYR A 261 13.63 15.44 12.85
N PHE A 262 12.73 15.99 12.04
CA PHE A 262 11.45 16.54 12.50
C PHE A 262 10.38 15.56 12.08
N MET A 263 9.66 15.00 13.05
CA MET A 263 8.69 13.93 12.85
C MET A 263 7.32 14.35 13.33
N SER A 264 6.29 14.23 12.47
CA SER A 264 4.89 14.36 12.84
C SER A 264 4.30 12.96 12.98
N VAL A 265 3.96 12.58 14.20
CA VAL A 265 3.49 11.25 14.56
C VAL A 265 1.96 11.21 14.54
N VAL A 266 1.40 10.32 13.75
CA VAL A 266 -0.05 10.14 13.58
C VAL A 266 -0.48 8.80 14.15
N PRO A 267 -1.29 8.78 15.23
CA PRO A 267 -1.92 7.55 15.72
C PRO A 267 -2.68 6.84 14.62
N THR A 268 -2.43 5.55 14.45
CA THR A 268 -2.99 4.75 13.36
C THR A 268 -3.56 3.44 13.87
N ILE A 269 -4.74 3.09 13.36
CA ILE A 269 -5.41 1.82 13.63
C ILE A 269 -5.51 1.06 12.31
N TYR A 270 -4.92 -0.13 12.27
CA TYR A 270 -5.13 -1.08 11.18
C TYR A 270 -6.16 -2.12 11.59
N SER A 271 -7.19 -2.30 10.76
CA SER A 271 -8.22 -3.31 11.00
C SER A 271 -8.57 -4.07 9.72
N VAL A 272 -8.81 -5.38 9.87
CA VAL A 272 -9.25 -6.24 8.76
C VAL A 272 -10.67 -6.71 9.04
N GLN A 273 -11.60 -6.37 8.17
CA GLN A 273 -12.98 -6.82 8.24
C GLN A 273 -13.25 -7.92 7.21
N ARG A 274 -13.50 -9.14 7.68
CA ARG A 274 -13.84 -10.29 6.84
C ARG A 274 -15.35 -10.51 6.80
N GLY A 275 -16.00 -9.98 5.74
CA GLY A 275 -17.43 -10.20 5.48
C GLY A 275 -18.39 -9.17 6.09
N ALA A 276 -19.59 -9.08 5.50
CA ALA A 276 -20.65 -8.20 5.98
C ALA A 276 -21.18 -8.68 7.34
N GLY A 277 -21.10 -7.83 8.37
CA GLY A 277 -21.61 -8.12 9.71
C GLY A 277 -20.59 -8.65 10.71
N SER A 278 -19.34 -8.88 10.31
CA SER A 278 -18.26 -9.14 11.26
C SER A 278 -17.88 -7.82 11.93
N SER A 279 -18.21 -7.65 13.20
CA SER A 279 -17.63 -6.57 14.00
C SER A 279 -16.11 -6.75 14.03
N ALA A 280 -15.36 -5.65 13.93
CA ALA A 280 -13.91 -5.68 14.09
C ALA A 280 -13.61 -6.30 15.46
N SER A 281 -13.26 -7.58 15.48
CA SER A 281 -12.83 -8.24 16.72
C SER A 281 -11.45 -7.71 17.06
N ALA A 282 -11.14 -7.56 18.34
CA ALA A 282 -9.82 -7.16 18.82
C ALA A 282 -8.68 -8.03 18.24
N GLU A 283 -8.99 -9.22 17.77
CA GLU A 283 -8.07 -10.12 17.08
C GLU A 283 -7.62 -9.65 15.69
N HIS A 284 -8.35 -8.73 15.05
CA HIS A 284 -8.08 -8.25 13.70
C HIS A 284 -7.74 -6.76 13.67
N THR A 285 -7.38 -6.18 14.80
CA THR A 285 -7.07 -4.76 14.94
C THR A 285 -5.70 -4.57 15.60
N ILE A 286 -4.88 -3.71 15.01
CA ILE A 286 -3.57 -3.31 15.52
C ILE A 286 -3.58 -1.80 15.74
N PHE A 287 -3.12 -1.38 16.92
CA PHE A 287 -2.88 0.01 17.27
C PHE A 287 -1.39 0.31 17.12
N THR A 288 -1.05 1.30 16.31
CA THR A 288 0.31 1.74 16.08
C THR A 288 0.34 3.24 15.79
N ASN A 289 1.49 3.77 15.40
CA ASN A 289 1.62 5.15 14.95
C ASN A 289 2.46 5.16 13.68
N GLN A 290 2.03 5.92 12.69
CA GLN A 290 2.84 6.28 11.54
C GLN A 290 3.45 7.64 11.75
N TYR A 291 4.50 7.98 11.02
CA TYR A 291 5.04 9.34 11.08
C TYR A 291 5.54 9.80 9.71
N ALA A 292 5.46 11.10 9.50
CA ALA A 292 6.17 11.80 8.43
C ALA A 292 7.46 12.36 8.99
N VAL A 293 8.52 12.45 8.18
CA VAL A 293 9.83 12.95 8.62
C VAL A 293 10.41 13.93 7.62
N THR A 294 11.05 14.98 8.18
CA THR A 294 11.88 15.92 7.42
C THR A 294 13.26 15.96 8.06
N GLU A 295 14.30 15.84 7.26
CA GLU A 295 15.69 15.92 7.72
C GLU A 295 16.27 17.30 7.44
N GLN A 296 17.02 17.82 8.40
CA GLN A 296 17.89 18.97 8.24
C GLN A 296 19.26 18.64 8.85
N SER A 297 20.29 18.66 8.05
CA SER A 297 21.66 18.41 8.49
C SER A 297 22.57 19.60 8.16
N LYS A 298 23.47 19.94 9.07
CA LYS A 298 24.40 21.04 8.89
C LYS A 298 25.64 20.91 9.76
N GLU A 299 26.70 21.49 9.29
CA GLU A 299 27.88 21.78 10.12
C GLU A 299 27.54 22.84 11.17
N VAL A 300 28.06 22.68 12.38
CA VAL A 300 27.85 23.60 13.51
C VAL A 300 29.19 24.06 14.07
N GLY A 301 29.23 25.25 14.63
CA GLY A 301 30.44 25.76 15.30
C GLY A 301 30.71 25.02 16.60
N GLU A 302 31.95 25.12 17.10
CA GLU A 302 32.43 24.48 18.33
C GLU A 302 31.63 24.82 19.60
N ARG A 303 30.90 25.94 19.60
CA ARG A 303 30.04 26.36 20.72
C ARG A 303 28.65 25.70 20.68
N MET A 304 28.31 25.00 19.61
CA MET A 304 27.03 24.31 19.46
C MET A 304 27.21 22.82 19.69
N VAL A 305 26.17 22.17 20.18
CA VAL A 305 26.20 20.73 20.44
C VAL A 305 26.00 19.98 19.14
N PRO A 306 27.03 19.22 18.66
CA PRO A 306 26.85 18.31 17.54
C PRO A 306 26.11 17.05 17.98
N GLY A 307 25.50 16.32 17.05
CA GLY A 307 24.78 15.10 17.39
C GLY A 307 23.59 14.80 16.49
N LEU A 308 22.82 13.81 16.93
CA LEU A 308 21.58 13.38 16.31
C LEU A 308 20.41 13.85 17.17
N PHE A 309 19.45 14.52 16.57
CA PHE A 309 18.29 15.09 17.27
C PHE A 309 17.02 14.65 16.56
N PHE A 310 16.18 13.90 17.23
CA PHE A 310 14.91 13.39 16.76
C PHE A 310 13.77 14.12 17.47
N LYS A 311 13.26 15.17 16.82
CA LYS A 311 12.15 15.97 17.34
C LYS A 311 10.85 15.39 16.83
N TYR A 312 9.98 14.99 17.75
CA TYR A 312 8.68 14.43 17.40
C TYR A 312 7.55 15.25 18.01
N ASP A 313 6.50 15.39 17.26
CA ASP A 313 5.23 15.98 17.67
C ASP A 313 4.09 15.00 17.36
N ILE A 314 3.04 15.00 18.16
CA ILE A 314 1.94 14.05 18.05
C ILE A 314 0.73 14.79 17.53
N GLU A 315 0.28 14.37 16.34
CA GLU A 315 -0.89 14.94 15.71
C GLU A 315 -2.17 14.46 16.42
N PRO A 316 -3.15 15.37 16.65
CA PRO A 316 -4.42 14.99 17.30
C PRO A 316 -5.40 14.25 16.36
N ILE A 317 -4.91 13.76 15.24
CA ILE A 317 -5.68 13.06 14.21
C ILE A 317 -5.41 11.57 14.31
N LEU A 318 -6.48 10.78 14.37
CA LEU A 318 -6.42 9.32 14.32
C LEU A 318 -6.69 8.87 12.90
N LEU A 319 -5.76 8.15 12.31
CA LEU A 319 -5.92 7.48 11.02
C LEU A 319 -6.43 6.06 11.25
N HIS A 320 -7.56 5.72 10.64
CA HIS A 320 -8.08 4.36 10.64
C HIS A 320 -7.99 3.80 9.22
N VAL A 321 -7.17 2.78 9.05
CA VAL A 321 -6.97 2.04 7.79
C VAL A 321 -7.68 0.71 7.93
N GLU A 322 -8.72 0.53 7.14
CA GLU A 322 -9.57 -0.66 7.21
C GLU A 322 -9.57 -1.40 5.88
N GLU A 323 -9.12 -2.65 5.88
CA GLU A 323 -9.28 -3.56 4.74
C GLU A 323 -10.62 -4.28 4.84
N ARG A 324 -11.48 -4.04 3.85
CA ARG A 324 -12.79 -4.67 3.73
C ARG A 324 -12.82 -5.60 2.53
N ARG A 325 -13.32 -6.81 2.73
CA ARG A 325 -13.66 -7.73 1.64
C ARG A 325 -15.16 -7.88 1.56
N ALA A 326 -15.71 -7.63 0.37
CA ALA A 326 -17.13 -7.85 0.13
C ALA A 326 -17.49 -9.32 0.37
N GLY A 327 -18.62 -9.56 1.04
CA GLY A 327 -19.13 -10.92 1.24
C GLY A 327 -19.44 -11.61 -0.10
N LEU A 328 -19.43 -12.94 -0.13
CA LEU A 328 -19.71 -13.74 -1.33
C LEU A 328 -21.03 -13.39 -2.01
N VAL A 329 -22.07 -13.08 -1.23
CA VAL A 329 -23.38 -12.68 -1.77
C VAL A 329 -23.29 -11.33 -2.49
N ALA A 330 -22.63 -10.34 -1.90
CA ALA A 330 -22.41 -9.03 -2.52
C ALA A 330 -21.58 -9.16 -3.80
N PHE A 331 -20.55 -9.99 -3.78
CA PHE A 331 -19.74 -10.32 -4.95
C PHE A 331 -20.58 -10.97 -6.05
N ALA A 332 -21.42 -11.96 -5.74
CA ALA A 332 -22.33 -12.60 -6.70
C ALA A 332 -23.30 -11.59 -7.34
N ILE A 333 -23.86 -10.68 -6.54
CA ILE A 333 -24.74 -9.62 -7.04
C ILE A 333 -23.99 -8.70 -8.02
N LYS A 334 -22.75 -8.31 -7.71
CA LYS A 334 -21.91 -7.50 -8.62
C LYS A 334 -21.66 -8.23 -9.94
N ILE A 335 -21.35 -9.53 -9.91
CA ILE A 335 -21.17 -10.36 -11.12
C ILE A 335 -22.45 -10.37 -11.99
N ILE A 336 -23.60 -10.59 -11.38
CA ILE A 336 -24.90 -10.60 -12.10
C ILE A 336 -25.14 -9.23 -12.73
N ASN A 337 -24.88 -8.14 -12.02
CA ASN A 337 -25.05 -6.77 -12.53
C ASN A 337 -24.11 -6.48 -13.70
N ILE A 338 -22.86 -6.91 -13.65
CA ILE A 338 -21.89 -6.77 -14.76
C ILE A 338 -22.39 -7.52 -15.98
N LEU A 339 -22.76 -8.79 -15.82
CA LEU A 339 -23.23 -9.61 -16.95
C LEU A 339 -24.49 -9.03 -17.59
N SER A 340 -25.48 -8.62 -16.80
CA SER A 340 -26.71 -8.01 -17.31
C SER A 340 -26.43 -6.68 -18.00
N GLY A 341 -25.56 -5.84 -17.43
CA GLY A 341 -25.15 -4.57 -18.03
C GLY A 341 -24.46 -4.75 -19.38
N VAL A 342 -23.53 -5.71 -19.49
CA VAL A 342 -22.84 -6.01 -20.76
C VAL A 342 -23.82 -6.54 -21.80
N LEU A 343 -24.74 -7.42 -21.44
CA LEU A 343 -25.78 -7.93 -22.35
C LEU A 343 -26.63 -6.79 -22.92
N VAL A 344 -27.11 -5.90 -22.07
CA VAL A 344 -27.92 -4.75 -22.50
C VAL A 344 -27.10 -3.81 -23.37
N ALA A 345 -25.88 -3.44 -22.95
CA ALA A 345 -25.02 -2.53 -23.70
C ALA A 345 -24.65 -3.09 -25.08
N CYS A 346 -24.33 -4.37 -25.17
CA CYS A 346 -24.00 -5.03 -26.46
C CYS A 346 -25.22 -5.10 -27.39
N ASN A 347 -26.41 -5.37 -26.84
CA ASN A 347 -27.65 -5.35 -27.63
C ASN A 347 -27.93 -3.97 -28.22
N TRP A 348 -27.84 -2.91 -27.41
CA TRP A 348 -27.96 -1.53 -27.87
C TRP A 348 -26.87 -1.15 -28.89
N GLY A 349 -25.63 -1.53 -28.64
CA GLY A 349 -24.51 -1.32 -29.54
C GLY A 349 -24.71 -1.99 -30.89
N PHE A 350 -25.20 -3.24 -30.91
CA PHE A 350 -25.58 -3.96 -32.15
C PHE A 350 -26.67 -3.20 -32.90
N THR A 351 -27.77 -2.86 -32.26
CA THR A 351 -28.89 -2.14 -32.87
C THR A 351 -28.44 -0.79 -33.47
N LEU A 352 -27.63 -0.03 -32.72
CA LEU A 352 -27.06 1.24 -33.17
C LEU A 352 -26.14 1.02 -34.40
N SER A 353 -25.32 -0.02 -34.41
CA SER A 353 -24.42 -0.32 -35.51
C SER A 353 -25.17 -0.66 -36.77
N GLU A 354 -26.27 -1.43 -36.70
CA GLU A 354 -27.15 -1.74 -37.85
C GLU A 354 -27.84 -0.48 -38.36
N TRP A 355 -28.38 0.36 -37.46
CA TRP A 355 -28.98 1.64 -37.83
C TRP A 355 -27.99 2.56 -38.57
N LEU A 356 -26.78 2.70 -38.05
CA LEU A 356 -25.72 3.51 -38.68
C LEU A 356 -25.36 2.96 -40.08
N ARG A 357 -25.25 1.64 -40.26
CA ARG A 357 -25.00 1.02 -41.58
C ARG A 357 -26.11 1.34 -42.57
N GLU A 358 -27.34 1.31 -42.10
CA GLU A 358 -28.48 1.60 -42.96
C GLU A 358 -28.49 3.09 -43.39
N VAL A 359 -28.27 4.03 -42.46
CA VAL A 359 -28.20 5.46 -42.73
C VAL A 359 -27.07 5.80 -43.71
N VAL A 360 -25.86 5.23 -43.47
CA VAL A 360 -24.70 5.44 -44.34
C VAL A 360 -24.91 4.79 -45.69
N GLY A 361 -25.53 3.59 -45.73
CA GLY A 361 -25.86 2.86 -46.97
C GLY A 361 -26.89 3.60 -47.82
N ARG A 362 -27.91 4.24 -47.20
CA ARG A 362 -28.88 5.09 -47.90
C ARG A 362 -28.21 6.31 -48.53
N ARG A 363 -27.28 6.98 -47.79
CA ARG A 363 -26.52 8.11 -48.34
C ARG A 363 -25.67 7.76 -49.54
N ARG A 364 -25.01 6.58 -49.54
CA ARG A 364 -24.23 6.10 -50.68
C ARG A 364 -25.10 5.76 -51.89
N ARG A 365 -26.30 5.21 -51.70
CA ARG A 365 -27.23 4.92 -52.80
C ARG A 365 -27.80 6.19 -53.41
N SER A 366 -28.08 7.26 -52.64
CA SER A 366 -28.53 8.54 -53.17
C SER A 366 -27.45 9.28 -53.98
N GLN A 367 -26.17 9.12 -53.64
CA GLN A 367 -25.07 9.68 -54.42
C GLN A 367 -24.76 8.94 -55.74
N VAL A 368 -25.10 7.64 -55.84
CA VAL A 368 -24.90 6.81 -57.05
C VAL A 368 -26.09 6.99 -58.02
N GLY A 369 -27.27 7.45 -57.54
CA GLY A 369 -28.49 7.64 -58.34
C GLY A 369 -28.54 8.91 -59.16
N GLU A 370 -27.62 9.86 -58.99
CA GLU A 370 -27.64 11.16 -59.69
C GLU A 370 -26.78 11.17 -60.97
N GLY A 371 -26.24 10.06 -61.38
CA GLY A 371 -25.33 9.93 -62.55
C GLY A 371 -25.88 9.32 -63.81
N VAL A 372 -27.16 8.94 -63.89
CA VAL A 372 -27.73 8.29 -65.08
C VAL A 372 -29.08 8.86 -65.45
N ILE A 373 -29.09 10.12 -65.86
CA ILE A 373 -30.18 10.66 -66.72
C ILE A 373 -29.51 11.57 -67.76
N GLY A 374 -29.29 11.00 -68.97
CA GLY A 374 -28.76 11.81 -70.04
C GLY A 374 -28.34 10.96 -71.27
N ALA A 375 -29.19 10.11 -71.75
CA ALA A 375 -29.12 9.63 -73.15
C ALA A 375 -30.52 9.76 -73.80
N LYS A 376 -30.68 10.89 -74.42
CA LYS A 376 -31.84 11.19 -75.27
C LYS A 376 -31.46 10.73 -76.65
N ASP A 377 -32.01 9.61 -77.10
CA ASP A 377 -31.96 9.19 -78.50
C ASP A 377 -32.80 10.12 -79.31
N GLY A 378 -32.14 10.83 -80.23
CA GLY A 378 -32.81 11.50 -81.36
C GLY A 378 -33.07 10.50 -82.46
N TYR A 379 -34.29 10.47 -82.89
CA TYR A 379 -34.63 9.97 -84.22
C TYR A 379 -35.10 11.19 -85.04
N ASP A 380 -34.34 11.38 -86.11
CA ASP A 380 -34.71 12.20 -87.23
C ASP A 380 -35.71 11.42 -88.12
N GLU A 381 -36.75 12.13 -88.48
CA GLU A 381 -37.18 12.47 -89.78
C GLU A 381 -37.93 13.73 -89.81
#